data_c8daff214c43a621cf96e9e53ef662ad
#
_entry.id   c8daff214c43a621cf96e9e53ef662ad
#
_cell.length_a   1.000
_cell.length_b   1.000
_cell.length_c   1.000
_cell.angle_alpha   90.00
_cell.angle_beta   90.00
_cell.angle_gamma   90.00
#
_symmetry.space_group_name_H-M   'P 1'
#
loop_
_entity.id
_entity.type
_entity.pdbx_description
1 polymer ?
#
loop_
_entity_poly.entity_id
_entity_poly.type
_entity_poly.pdbx_seq_one_letter_code
_entity_poly.pdbx_strand_id
1 'polypeptide(L)'
;MRSLLKSKKAQFFILSAVLIVSVLFMISNWIRPISILDTSSAVLMEEPFVFNNIKEKADETVQISANCEELRFNLEEFKNFTVDFTLRKNFNLDLSYTIDSCGVSSRQVTFNITMTSPRMTINSNFVSSK
;
A
#
# COMPACT_ATOMS: atom_id res chain seq x y z
N MET A 1 56.04 8.70 27.12
CA MET A 1 55.18 8.77 25.92
C MET A 1 55.80 9.44 24.67
N ARG A 2 57.06 9.88 24.69
CA ARG A 2 57.66 10.59 23.51
C ARG A 2 58.41 9.67 22.53
N SER A 3 58.57 8.38 22.77
CA SER A 3 59.38 7.49 21.91
C SER A 3 58.57 6.76 20.81
N LEU A 4 57.26 6.66 20.90
CA LEU A 4 56.42 5.95 19.92
C LEU A 4 56.23 6.71 18.61
N LEU A 5 56.38 8.03 18.64
CA LEU A 5 56.22 8.91 17.47
C LEU A 5 57.47 8.96 16.55
N LYS A 6 58.62 8.39 16.99
CA LYS A 6 59.85 8.38 16.21
C LYS A 6 60.02 7.20 15.25
N SER A 7 59.12 6.19 15.31
CA SER A 7 59.16 5.07 14.38
C SER A 7 58.43 5.44 13.10
N LYS A 8 59.10 5.41 11.97
CA LYS A 8 58.49 5.62 10.63
C LYS A 8 57.28 4.69 10.40
N LYS A 9 57.29 3.49 10.98
CA LYS A 9 56.18 2.53 10.95
C LYS A 9 54.95 3.03 11.73
N ALA A 10 55.16 3.61 12.93
CA ALA A 10 54.06 4.16 13.73
C ALA A 10 53.39 5.38 13.05
N GLN A 11 54.21 6.23 12.40
CA GLN A 11 53.68 7.36 11.62
C GLN A 11 52.83 6.89 10.44
N PHE A 12 53.27 5.83 9.75
CA PHE A 12 52.48 5.25 8.65
C PHE A 12 51.13 4.71 9.12
N PHE A 13 51.08 3.98 10.24
CA PHE A 13 49.84 3.48 10.82
C PHE A 13 48.88 4.61 11.23
N ILE A 14 49.38 5.65 11.85
CA ILE A 14 48.57 6.80 12.25
C ILE A 14 47.97 7.50 10.99
N LEU A 15 48.79 7.69 9.96
CA LEU A 15 48.39 8.32 8.71
C LEU A 15 47.31 7.47 8.01
N SER A 16 47.51 6.15 7.94
CA SER A 16 46.54 5.22 7.37
C SER A 16 45.22 5.21 8.14
N ALA A 17 45.29 5.23 9.48
CA ALA A 17 44.08 5.24 10.31
C ALA A 17 43.28 6.54 10.11
N VAL A 18 43.95 7.70 10.06
CA VAL A 18 43.29 9.00 9.79
C VAL A 18 42.66 9.00 8.41
N LEU A 19 43.33 8.44 7.40
CA LEU A 19 42.79 8.37 6.03
C LEU A 19 41.53 7.50 5.96
N ILE A 20 41.56 6.31 6.60
CA ILE A 20 40.40 5.42 6.65
C ILE A 20 39.22 6.12 7.37
N VAL A 21 39.44 6.73 8.52
CA VAL A 21 38.40 7.44 9.26
C VAL A 21 37.82 8.59 8.46
N SER A 22 38.69 9.34 7.74
CA SER A 22 38.22 10.44 6.86
C SER A 22 37.35 9.95 5.71
N VAL A 23 37.74 8.83 5.08
CA VAL A 23 36.94 8.21 3.99
C VAL A 23 35.60 7.70 4.53
N LEU A 24 35.58 7.01 5.67
CA LEU A 24 34.35 6.56 6.31
C LEU A 24 33.44 7.72 6.71
N PHE A 25 34.01 8.82 7.18
CA PHE A 25 33.25 10.02 7.49
C PHE A 25 32.65 10.68 6.25
N MET A 26 33.41 10.74 5.14
CA MET A 26 32.87 11.22 3.85
C MET A 26 31.75 10.32 3.33
N ILE A 27 31.93 9.01 3.39
CA ILE A 27 30.90 8.04 2.97
C ILE A 27 29.66 8.17 3.88
N SER A 28 29.84 8.30 5.18
CA SER A 28 28.74 8.49 6.13
C SER A 28 27.97 9.78 5.88
N ASN A 29 28.62 10.86 5.46
CA ASN A 29 27.96 12.11 5.09
C ASN A 29 27.33 12.06 3.67
N TRP A 30 27.84 11.21 2.78
CA TRP A 30 27.28 10.99 1.45
C TRP A 30 26.06 10.04 1.50
N ILE A 31 26.12 9.02 2.33
CA ILE A 31 24.96 8.27 2.76
C ILE A 31 24.24 9.16 3.78
N ARG A 32 23.73 10.32 3.34
CA ARG A 32 22.61 10.88 4.09
C ARG A 32 21.62 9.71 4.19
N PRO A 33 21.18 9.33 5.40
CA PRO A 33 20.00 8.48 5.45
C PRO A 33 19.02 9.24 4.59
N ILE A 34 18.75 8.72 3.38
CA ILE A 34 17.50 9.03 2.68
C ILE A 34 16.55 8.94 3.83
N SER A 35 16.02 10.11 4.24
CA SER A 35 15.07 10.15 5.35
C SER A 35 14.25 8.94 5.10
N ILE A 36 14.37 7.93 5.96
CA ILE A 36 13.51 6.76 5.92
C ILE A 36 12.19 7.47 5.94
N LEU A 37 11.62 7.63 4.75
CA LEU A 37 10.25 8.08 4.62
C LEU A 37 9.61 7.16 5.62
N ASP A 38 9.11 7.75 6.71
CA ASP A 38 8.52 6.98 7.78
C ASP A 38 7.36 6.20 7.17
N THR A 39 7.72 5.12 6.46
CA THR A 39 6.78 4.19 5.84
C THR A 39 5.98 3.47 6.92
N SER A 40 6.38 3.62 8.18
CA SER A 40 5.58 3.12 9.29
C SER A 40 4.22 3.81 9.34
N SER A 41 4.09 5.08 8.97
CA SER A 41 2.78 5.71 8.83
C SER A 41 2.04 5.28 7.56
N ALA A 42 2.75 5.00 6.46
CA ALA A 42 2.15 4.49 5.22
C ALA A 42 1.80 2.99 5.32
N VAL A 43 2.61 2.21 6.03
CA VAL A 43 2.33 0.79 6.35
C VAL A 43 1.21 0.68 7.39
N LEU A 44 1.00 1.71 8.23
CA LEU A 44 -0.09 1.76 9.21
C LEU A 44 -1.41 2.30 8.62
N MET A 45 -1.43 2.77 7.38
CA MET A 45 -2.67 3.12 6.69
C MET A 45 -3.27 1.85 6.07
N GLU A 46 -3.93 1.06 6.89
CA GLU A 46 -4.68 -0.12 6.46
C GLU A 46 -5.85 0.27 5.53
N GLU A 47 -6.38 1.49 5.71
CA GLU A 47 -7.55 1.98 5.00
C GLU A 47 -7.40 1.99 3.47
N PRO A 48 -6.38 2.60 2.85
CA PRO A 48 -6.22 2.58 1.40
C PRO A 48 -5.99 1.18 0.84
N PHE A 49 -5.31 0.31 1.60
CA PHE A 49 -5.07 -1.07 1.20
C PHE A 49 -6.37 -1.88 1.18
N VAL A 50 -7.16 -1.80 2.25
CA VAL A 50 -8.47 -2.46 2.32
C VAL A 50 -9.39 -1.93 1.23
N PHE A 51 -9.43 -0.62 1.01
CA PHE A 51 -10.25 0.01 -0.01
C PHE A 51 -9.90 -0.47 -1.43
N ASN A 52 -8.60 -0.52 -1.77
CA ASN A 52 -8.14 -1.00 -3.07
C ASN A 52 -8.46 -2.50 -3.28
N ASN A 53 -8.31 -3.31 -2.25
CA ASN A 53 -8.71 -4.72 -2.30
C ASN A 53 -10.21 -4.89 -2.55
N ILE A 54 -11.05 -4.06 -1.92
CA ILE A 54 -12.50 -4.07 -2.16
C ILE A 54 -12.81 -3.74 -3.62
N LYS A 55 -12.15 -2.72 -4.19
CA LYS A 55 -12.33 -2.36 -5.61
C LYS A 55 -11.93 -3.50 -6.54
N GLU A 56 -10.77 -4.09 -6.32
CA GLU A 56 -10.25 -5.19 -7.13
C GLU A 56 -11.20 -6.40 -7.07
N LYS A 57 -11.69 -6.75 -5.88
CA LYS A 57 -12.61 -7.87 -5.71
C LYS A 57 -14.01 -7.58 -6.25
N ALA A 58 -14.46 -6.33 -6.23
CA ALA A 58 -15.69 -5.92 -6.90
C ALA A 58 -15.60 -6.13 -8.43
N ASP A 59 -14.47 -5.73 -9.04
CA ASP A 59 -14.22 -5.96 -10.46
C ASP A 59 -14.13 -7.47 -10.78
N GLU A 60 -13.37 -8.22 -9.99
CA GLU A 60 -13.24 -9.68 -10.14
C GLU A 60 -14.61 -10.38 -10.06
N THR A 61 -15.51 -9.95 -9.17
CA THR A 61 -16.86 -10.51 -9.03
C THR A 61 -17.66 -10.37 -10.33
N VAL A 62 -17.53 -9.25 -11.03
CA VAL A 62 -18.15 -9.07 -12.35
C VAL A 62 -17.53 -10.00 -13.39
N GLN A 63 -16.19 -10.12 -13.35
CA GLN A 63 -15.45 -10.93 -14.33
C GLN A 63 -15.73 -12.43 -14.22
N ILE A 64 -15.85 -12.97 -13.01
CA ILE A 64 -16.07 -14.42 -12.79
C ILE A 64 -17.51 -14.85 -13.04
N SER A 65 -18.48 -13.96 -12.92
CA SER A 65 -19.90 -14.31 -13.08
C SER A 65 -20.21 -14.79 -14.49
N ALA A 66 -20.87 -15.94 -14.63
CA ALA A 66 -21.15 -16.55 -15.93
C ALA A 66 -22.43 -16.00 -16.60
N ASN A 67 -23.41 -15.59 -15.79
CA ASN A 67 -24.70 -15.07 -16.26
C ASN A 67 -25.23 -13.96 -15.34
N CYS A 68 -26.39 -13.38 -15.72
CA CYS A 68 -26.97 -12.26 -14.99
C CYS A 68 -27.52 -12.62 -13.60
N GLU A 69 -28.03 -13.81 -13.43
CA GLU A 69 -28.55 -14.28 -12.13
C GLU A 69 -27.39 -14.49 -11.16
N GLU A 70 -26.36 -15.16 -11.65
CA GLU A 70 -25.13 -15.36 -10.89
C GLU A 70 -24.44 -14.03 -10.53
N LEU A 71 -24.41 -13.09 -11.49
CA LEU A 71 -23.86 -11.74 -11.24
C LEU A 71 -24.60 -11.04 -10.08
N ARG A 72 -25.93 -11.06 -10.11
CA ARG A 72 -26.73 -10.46 -9.03
C ARG A 72 -26.49 -11.13 -7.69
N PHE A 73 -26.46 -12.45 -7.68
CA PHE A 73 -26.20 -13.23 -6.48
C PHE A 73 -24.81 -12.93 -5.93
N ASN A 74 -23.78 -13.00 -6.77
CA ASN A 74 -22.39 -12.76 -6.37
C ASN A 74 -22.18 -11.33 -5.87
N LEU A 75 -22.80 -10.33 -6.48
CA LEU A 75 -22.72 -8.94 -6.05
C LEU A 75 -23.39 -8.71 -4.68
N GLU A 76 -24.52 -9.35 -4.43
CA GLU A 76 -25.21 -9.26 -3.14
C GLU A 76 -24.41 -9.94 -2.03
N GLU A 77 -23.88 -11.13 -2.28
CA GLU A 77 -22.99 -11.84 -1.35
C GLU A 77 -21.71 -11.04 -1.09
N PHE A 78 -21.10 -10.50 -2.14
CA PHE A 78 -19.91 -9.67 -2.02
C PHE A 78 -20.19 -8.42 -1.17
N LYS A 79 -21.30 -7.74 -1.40
CA LYS A 79 -21.71 -6.57 -0.62
C LYS A 79 -21.87 -6.91 0.86
N ASN A 80 -22.63 -7.96 1.17
CA ASN A 80 -22.88 -8.38 2.54
C ASN A 80 -21.60 -8.77 3.26
N PHE A 81 -20.75 -9.57 2.60
CA PHE A 81 -19.46 -9.96 3.14
C PHE A 81 -18.55 -8.76 3.40
N THR A 82 -18.47 -7.85 2.43
CA THR A 82 -17.55 -6.71 2.52
C THR A 82 -17.97 -5.72 3.59
N VAL A 83 -19.26 -5.48 3.76
CA VAL A 83 -19.79 -4.63 4.84
C VAL A 83 -19.50 -5.24 6.20
N ASP A 84 -19.76 -6.54 6.40
CA ASP A 84 -19.46 -7.22 7.67
C ASP A 84 -17.95 -7.22 7.97
N PHE A 85 -17.13 -7.49 6.96
CA PHE A 85 -15.67 -7.47 7.09
C PHE A 85 -15.14 -6.09 7.51
N THR A 86 -15.62 -5.02 6.89
CA THR A 86 -15.17 -3.65 7.20
C THR A 86 -15.65 -3.18 8.57
N LEU A 87 -16.86 -3.56 9.00
CA LEU A 87 -17.36 -3.28 10.34
C LEU A 87 -16.48 -3.90 11.43
N ARG A 88 -16.00 -5.13 11.22
CA ARG A 88 -15.06 -5.79 12.17
C ARG A 88 -13.72 -5.06 12.27
N LYS A 89 -13.36 -4.27 11.26
CA LYS A 89 -12.17 -3.43 11.20
C LYS A 89 -12.39 -2.00 11.69
N ASN A 90 -13.56 -1.68 12.22
CA ASN A 90 -14.00 -0.33 12.60
C ASN A 90 -14.04 0.65 11.41
N PHE A 91 -14.26 0.16 10.20
CA PHE A 91 -14.53 0.95 9.02
C PHE A 91 -16.02 0.92 8.71
N ASN A 92 -16.58 2.06 8.36
CA ASN A 92 -17.94 2.14 7.85
C ASN A 92 -17.88 2.17 6.32
N LEU A 93 -18.45 1.15 5.67
CA LEU A 93 -18.49 1.00 4.22
C LEU A 93 -19.92 1.20 3.72
N ASP A 94 -20.07 2.14 2.82
CA ASP A 94 -21.25 2.28 1.97
C ASP A 94 -20.88 1.82 0.56
N LEU A 95 -21.41 0.66 0.16
CA LEU A 95 -21.23 0.06 -1.15
C LEU A 95 -22.56 -0.04 -1.84
N SER A 96 -22.70 0.71 -2.93
CA SER A 96 -23.85 0.64 -3.84
C SER A 96 -23.38 0.31 -5.25
N TYR A 97 -24.21 -0.41 -5.99
CA TYR A 97 -23.94 -0.76 -7.38
C TYR A 97 -25.20 -0.69 -8.23
N THR A 98 -25.01 -0.43 -9.50
CA THR A 98 -26.05 -0.44 -10.54
C THR A 98 -25.60 -1.33 -11.67
N ILE A 99 -26.43 -2.27 -12.08
CA ILE A 99 -26.19 -3.12 -13.25
C ILE A 99 -26.73 -2.35 -14.46
N ASP A 100 -25.84 -1.74 -15.23
CA ASP A 100 -26.20 -0.87 -16.37
C ASP A 100 -26.58 -1.71 -17.59
N SER A 101 -25.85 -2.80 -17.82
CA SER A 101 -26.18 -3.78 -18.86
C SER A 101 -25.85 -5.19 -18.39
N CYS A 102 -26.69 -6.13 -18.77
CA CYS A 102 -26.47 -7.53 -18.50
C CYS A 102 -27.02 -8.38 -19.67
N GLY A 103 -26.12 -8.65 -20.62
CA GLY A 103 -26.37 -9.48 -21.79
C GLY A 103 -25.51 -10.74 -21.83
N VAL A 104 -25.69 -11.53 -22.85
CA VAL A 104 -24.92 -12.77 -23.06
C VAL A 104 -23.45 -12.46 -23.36
N SER A 105 -23.18 -11.33 -24.01
CA SER A 105 -21.85 -10.95 -24.49
C SER A 105 -21.23 -9.71 -23.79
N SER A 106 -22.01 -9.00 -22.98
CA SER A 106 -21.50 -7.81 -22.29
C SER A 106 -22.21 -7.60 -20.97
N ARG A 107 -21.45 -7.30 -19.95
CA ARG A 107 -21.94 -6.93 -18.62
C ARG A 107 -21.24 -5.67 -18.19
N GLN A 108 -22.02 -4.76 -17.65
CA GLN A 108 -21.49 -3.50 -17.15
C GLN A 108 -22.15 -3.19 -15.82
N VAL A 109 -21.32 -2.90 -14.83
CA VAL A 109 -21.75 -2.58 -13.46
C VAL A 109 -21.03 -1.33 -13.02
N THR A 110 -21.78 -0.33 -12.60
CA THR A 110 -21.25 0.88 -11.98
C THR A 110 -21.26 0.71 -10.46
N PHE A 111 -20.10 0.89 -9.85
CA PHE A 111 -19.91 0.84 -8.40
C PHE A 111 -19.71 2.24 -7.83
N ASN A 112 -20.34 2.50 -6.70
CA ASN A 112 -20.05 3.64 -5.86
C ASN A 112 -19.68 3.13 -4.47
N ILE A 113 -18.45 3.39 -4.04
CA ILE A 113 -17.89 2.88 -2.79
C ILE A 113 -17.40 4.06 -1.97
N THR A 114 -17.92 4.19 -0.75
CA THR A 114 -17.45 5.15 0.23
C THR A 114 -17.06 4.41 1.50
N MET A 115 -15.80 4.52 1.90
CA MET A 115 -15.29 3.96 3.15
C MET A 115 -14.88 5.09 4.07
N THR A 116 -15.42 5.07 5.28
CA THR A 116 -15.13 6.05 6.32
C THR A 116 -14.47 5.37 7.51
N SER A 117 -13.32 5.88 7.91
CA SER A 117 -12.62 5.51 9.15
C SER A 117 -12.54 6.73 10.08
N PRO A 118 -12.10 6.56 11.35
CA PRO A 118 -11.85 7.70 12.24
C PRO A 118 -10.79 8.69 11.74
N ARG A 119 -9.98 8.30 10.74
CA ARG A 119 -8.86 9.10 10.22
C ARG A 119 -9.14 9.71 8.87
N MET A 120 -9.91 9.03 8.01
CA MET A 120 -10.14 9.46 6.64
C MET A 120 -11.44 8.92 6.05
N THR A 121 -11.91 9.60 5.01
CA THR A 121 -12.97 9.09 4.14
C THR A 121 -12.42 8.95 2.73
N ILE A 122 -12.60 7.77 2.14
CA ILE A 122 -12.19 7.45 0.77
C ILE A 122 -13.45 7.16 -0.04
N ASN A 123 -13.54 7.78 -1.21
CA ASN A 123 -14.65 7.59 -2.14
C ASN A 123 -14.11 7.22 -3.52
N SER A 124 -14.79 6.31 -4.21
CA SER A 124 -14.50 5.96 -5.59
C SER A 124 -15.77 5.56 -6.31
N ASN A 125 -15.91 6.07 -7.52
CA ASN A 125 -16.91 5.65 -8.47
C ASN A 125 -16.18 5.06 -9.69
N PHE A 126 -16.52 3.85 -10.09
CA PHE A 126 -15.90 3.18 -11.23
C PHE A 126 -16.86 2.21 -11.90
N VAL A 127 -16.57 1.92 -13.14
CA VAL A 127 -17.34 0.98 -13.98
C VAL A 127 -16.50 -0.25 -14.23
N SER A 128 -17.07 -1.42 -13.96
CA SER A 128 -16.52 -2.72 -14.32
C SER A 128 -17.29 -3.29 -15.49
N SER A 129 -16.59 -3.83 -16.49
CA SER A 129 -17.21 -4.38 -17.70
C SER A 129 -16.53 -5.70 -18.09
N LYS A 130 -17.35 -6.63 -18.57
CA LYS A 130 -16.92 -7.91 -19.12
C LYS A 130 -17.51 -8.09 -20.52
#